data_be2163b4455234aedc5650573c6ddb59
#
_entry.id   be2163b4455234aedc5650573c6ddb59
#
_cell.length_a   1.000
_cell.length_b   1.000
_cell.length_c   1.000
_cell.angle_alpha   90.00
_cell.angle_beta   90.00
_cell.angle_gamma   90.00
#
_symmetry.space_group_name_H-M   'P 1'
#
loop_
_entity.id
_entity.type
_entity.pdbx_description
1 polymer ?
#
loop_
_entity_poly.entity_id
_entity_poly.type
_entity_poly.pdbx_seq_one_letter_code
_entity_poly.pdbx_strand_id
1 'polypeptide(L)'
;MLVCMATVFTKIINGEMPGRFVYQDDDIVAFLTIAPMTQGHTLVVPRAEIDQWQDVEPAVFGRIMEVSQLIGRAVCRAFGAERAGVIIAGLEVPHLHVHVFPAYNLTDFGFANVDNNPSPKSLDDAQAKIKAALSELA
;
A
#
# COMPACT_ATOMS: atom_id res chain seq x y z
N MET A 1 -23.54 -0.55 24.14
CA MET A 1 -23.32 -1.25 22.85
C MET A 1 -22.16 -0.59 22.11
N LEU A 2 -21.18 -1.38 21.77
CA LEU A 2 -20.04 -0.88 21.00
C LEU A 2 -20.43 -0.82 19.52
N VAL A 3 -20.32 0.36 18.93
CA VAL A 3 -20.50 0.54 17.49
C VAL A 3 -19.12 0.44 16.87
N CYS A 4 -18.88 -0.63 16.09
CA CYS A 4 -17.65 -0.74 15.32
C CYS A 4 -17.75 0.19 14.12
N MET A 5 -16.94 1.25 14.13
CA MET A 5 -16.83 2.13 12.98
C MET A 5 -15.86 1.54 11.97
N ALA A 6 -16.24 1.56 10.71
CA ALA A 6 -15.36 1.13 9.63
C ALA A 6 -14.10 1.98 9.59
N THR A 7 -12.95 1.35 9.36
CA THR A 7 -11.69 2.07 9.19
C THR A 7 -11.71 2.90 7.90
N VAL A 8 -10.82 3.87 7.80
CA VAL A 8 -10.67 4.66 6.58
C VAL A 8 -10.35 3.75 5.37
N PHE A 9 -9.61 2.67 5.60
CA PHE A 9 -9.28 1.72 4.52
C PHE A 9 -10.50 0.92 4.07
N THR A 10 -11.37 0.50 4.99
CA THR A 10 -12.64 -0.13 4.62
C THR A 10 -13.49 0.82 3.79
N LYS A 11 -13.55 2.10 4.15
CA LYS A 11 -14.27 3.10 3.36
C LYS A 11 -13.71 3.27 1.96
N ILE A 12 -12.39 3.24 1.80
CA ILE A 12 -11.73 3.28 0.49
C ILE A 12 -12.08 2.01 -0.30
N ILE A 13 -11.98 0.85 0.32
CA ILE A 13 -12.28 -0.44 -0.31
C ILE A 13 -13.72 -0.50 -0.81
N ASN A 14 -14.67 0.04 -0.03
CA ASN A 14 -16.08 0.04 -0.36
C ASN A 14 -16.51 1.17 -1.32
N GLY A 15 -15.58 2.06 -1.69
CA GLY A 15 -15.89 3.18 -2.59
C GLY A 15 -16.52 4.38 -1.90
N GLU A 16 -16.61 4.39 -0.58
CA GLU A 16 -17.14 5.52 0.18
C GLU A 16 -16.16 6.70 0.24
N MET A 17 -14.87 6.42 0.06
CA MET A 17 -13.81 7.41 -0.05
C MET A 17 -12.94 7.10 -1.27
N PRO A 18 -12.37 8.13 -1.91
CA PRO A 18 -11.55 7.90 -3.10
C PRO A 18 -10.24 7.18 -2.76
N GLY A 19 -9.79 6.35 -3.69
CA GLY A 19 -8.51 5.65 -3.59
C GLY A 19 -7.95 5.37 -4.97
N ARG A 20 -6.63 5.41 -5.10
CA ARG A 20 -5.93 5.10 -6.35
C ARG A 20 -5.45 3.66 -6.31
N PHE A 21 -6.33 2.76 -6.73
CA PHE A 21 -6.05 1.33 -6.73
C PHE A 21 -5.07 0.96 -7.84
N VAL A 22 -4.16 0.05 -7.53
CA VAL A 22 -3.21 -0.54 -8.49
C VAL A 22 -3.40 -2.05 -8.60
N TYR A 23 -4.00 -2.68 -7.59
CA TYR A 23 -4.24 -4.12 -7.55
C TYR A 23 -5.50 -4.42 -6.75
N GLN A 24 -6.28 -5.38 -7.19
CA GLN A 24 -7.45 -5.88 -6.43
C GLN A 24 -7.65 -7.35 -6.74
N ASP A 25 -7.92 -8.12 -5.70
CA ASP A 25 -8.47 -9.47 -5.82
C ASP A 25 -9.56 -9.65 -4.75
N ASP A 26 -10.05 -10.88 -4.55
CA ASP A 26 -11.16 -11.14 -3.63
C ASP A 26 -10.81 -10.84 -2.17
N ASP A 27 -9.54 -10.90 -1.80
CA ASP A 27 -9.10 -10.81 -0.41
C ASP A 27 -8.21 -9.61 -0.13
N ILE A 28 -7.46 -9.14 -1.12
CA ILE A 28 -6.40 -8.14 -0.96
C ILE A 28 -6.62 -7.00 -1.95
N VAL A 29 -6.35 -5.79 -1.50
CA VAL A 29 -6.28 -4.61 -2.37
C VAL A 29 -4.94 -3.91 -2.17
N ALA A 30 -4.52 -3.14 -3.17
CA ALA A 30 -3.37 -2.26 -3.05
C ALA A 30 -3.72 -0.91 -3.66
N PHE A 31 -3.45 0.16 -2.92
CA PHE A 31 -3.70 1.52 -3.37
C PHE A 31 -2.61 2.46 -2.84
N LEU A 32 -2.46 3.60 -3.51
CA LEU A 32 -1.43 4.55 -3.13
C LEU A 32 -1.76 5.24 -1.81
N THR A 33 -0.73 5.47 -0.98
CA THR A 33 -0.85 6.35 0.16
C THR A 33 -0.93 7.82 -0.30
N ILE A 34 -1.58 8.66 0.48
CA ILE A 34 -1.61 10.11 0.28
C ILE A 34 -0.48 10.83 1.03
N ALA A 35 0.41 10.08 1.69
CA ALA A 35 1.57 10.62 2.39
C ALA A 35 2.80 9.75 2.05
N PRO A 36 3.28 9.79 0.79
CA PRO A 36 4.33 8.88 0.33
C PRO A 36 5.70 9.19 0.94
N MET A 37 6.42 8.15 1.29
CA MET A 37 7.86 8.23 1.62
C MET A 37 8.66 8.52 0.36
N THR A 38 8.29 7.86 -0.75
CA THR A 38 8.81 8.10 -2.09
C THR A 38 7.66 7.97 -3.07
N GLN A 39 7.82 8.52 -4.28
CA GLN A 39 6.78 8.38 -5.31
C GLN A 39 6.57 6.89 -5.64
N GLY A 40 5.32 6.48 -5.64
CA GLY A 40 4.96 5.08 -5.85
C GLY A 40 4.71 4.28 -4.58
N HIS A 41 4.83 4.91 -3.42
CA HIS A 41 4.53 4.29 -2.12
C HIS A 41 3.09 3.78 -2.10
N THR A 42 2.95 2.47 -1.96
CA THR A 42 1.69 1.75 -2.05
C THR A 42 1.39 1.05 -0.74
N LEU A 43 0.12 0.95 -0.39
CA LEU A 43 -0.36 0.20 0.76
C LEU A 43 -1.01 -1.09 0.27
N VAL A 44 -0.58 -2.21 0.82
CA VAL A 44 -1.17 -3.54 0.56
C VAL A 44 -2.03 -3.90 1.76
N VAL A 45 -3.31 -4.10 1.55
CA VAL A 45 -4.33 -4.11 2.59
C VAL A 45 -5.27 -5.30 2.40
N PRO A 46 -5.52 -6.12 3.43
CA PRO A 46 -6.59 -7.11 3.37
C PRO A 46 -7.95 -6.41 3.41
N ARG A 47 -8.94 -6.96 2.69
CA ARG A 47 -10.31 -6.42 2.73
C ARG A 47 -10.92 -6.57 4.12
N ALA A 48 -10.57 -7.65 4.82
CA ALA A 48 -11.01 -7.87 6.19
C ALA A 48 -10.33 -6.89 7.15
N GLU A 49 -11.08 -6.34 8.10
CA GLU A 49 -10.54 -5.45 9.12
C GLU A 49 -9.79 -6.24 10.20
N ILE A 50 -8.55 -6.56 9.92
CA ILE A 50 -7.62 -7.17 10.86
C ILE A 50 -6.62 -6.10 11.24
N ASP A 51 -6.48 -5.83 12.55
CA ASP A 51 -5.67 -4.70 13.00
C ASP A 51 -4.18 -5.01 12.96
N GLN A 52 -3.75 -6.07 13.63
CA GLN A 52 -2.32 -6.31 13.90
C GLN A 52 -1.82 -7.52 13.12
N TRP A 53 -0.65 -7.37 12.52
CA TRP A 53 -0.09 -8.40 11.64
C TRP A 53 0.18 -9.73 12.35
N GLN A 54 0.53 -9.68 13.65
CA GLN A 54 0.82 -10.89 14.43
C GLN A 54 -0.43 -11.71 14.75
N ASP A 55 -1.63 -11.13 14.59
CA ASP A 55 -2.89 -11.79 14.85
C ASP A 55 -3.58 -12.32 13.58
N VAL A 56 -2.99 -12.06 12.42
CA VAL A 56 -3.53 -12.52 11.15
C VAL A 56 -3.28 -14.02 10.98
N GLU A 57 -4.27 -14.74 10.46
CA GLU A 57 -4.08 -16.13 10.09
C GLU A 57 -2.88 -16.27 9.13
N PRO A 58 -1.95 -17.21 9.37
CA PRO A 58 -0.74 -17.33 8.56
C PRO A 58 -0.98 -17.44 7.06
N ALA A 59 -2.03 -18.16 6.63
CA ALA A 59 -2.36 -18.27 5.22
C ALA A 59 -2.75 -16.92 4.60
N VAL A 60 -3.50 -16.10 5.34
CA VAL A 60 -3.88 -14.75 4.91
C VAL A 60 -2.67 -13.84 4.89
N PHE A 61 -1.83 -13.90 5.91
CA PHE A 61 -0.60 -13.09 5.97
C PHE A 61 0.34 -13.46 4.82
N GLY A 62 0.49 -14.75 4.51
CA GLY A 62 1.25 -15.21 3.37
C GLY A 62 0.75 -14.61 2.07
N ARG A 63 -0.57 -14.54 1.89
CA ARG A 63 -1.18 -13.92 0.70
C ARG A 63 -0.91 -12.43 0.63
N ILE A 64 -0.99 -11.72 1.76
CA ILE A 64 -0.67 -10.29 1.85
C ILE A 64 0.79 -10.05 1.41
N MET A 65 1.72 -10.87 1.89
CA MET A 65 3.13 -10.73 1.56
C MET A 65 3.43 -11.11 0.11
N GLU A 66 2.71 -12.06 -0.44
CA GLU A 66 2.81 -12.42 -1.86
C GLU A 66 2.42 -11.23 -2.76
N VAL A 67 1.31 -10.57 -2.45
CA VAL A 67 0.90 -9.34 -3.17
C VAL A 67 1.90 -8.23 -2.94
N SER A 68 2.39 -8.07 -1.71
CA SER A 68 3.43 -7.06 -1.40
C SER A 68 4.70 -7.28 -2.21
N GLN A 69 5.11 -8.52 -2.42
CA GLN A 69 6.26 -8.85 -3.27
C GLN A 69 6.01 -8.44 -4.72
N LEU A 70 4.82 -8.71 -5.24
CA LEU A 70 4.43 -8.31 -6.59
C LEU A 70 4.46 -6.77 -6.74
N ILE A 71 3.89 -6.05 -5.79
CA ILE A 71 3.93 -4.58 -5.76
C ILE A 71 5.37 -4.09 -5.67
N GLY A 72 6.20 -4.74 -4.85
CA GLY A 72 7.63 -4.40 -4.73
C GLY A 72 8.36 -4.47 -6.07
N ARG A 73 8.13 -5.53 -6.84
CA ARG A 73 8.68 -5.64 -8.18
C ARG A 73 8.17 -4.54 -9.11
N ALA A 74 6.89 -4.24 -9.02
CA ALA A 74 6.26 -3.22 -9.87
C ALA A 74 6.81 -1.83 -9.58
N VAL A 75 6.95 -1.43 -8.31
CA VAL A 75 7.48 -0.10 -7.97
C VAL A 75 8.96 0.04 -8.32
N CYS A 76 9.75 -1.02 -8.17
CA CYS A 76 11.14 -1.00 -8.62
C CYS A 76 11.23 -0.77 -10.13
N ARG A 77 10.44 -1.49 -10.90
CA ARG A 77 10.40 -1.37 -12.36
C ARG A 77 9.88 0.00 -12.80
N ALA A 78 8.80 0.46 -12.18
CA ALA A 78 8.15 1.72 -12.55
C ALA A 78 9.03 2.94 -12.28
N PHE A 79 9.84 2.93 -11.22
CA PHE A 79 10.58 4.09 -10.75
C PHE A 79 12.11 3.91 -10.82
N GLY A 80 12.57 2.83 -11.43
CA GLY A 80 14.01 2.61 -11.61
C GLY A 80 14.77 2.41 -10.31
N ALA A 81 14.12 1.87 -9.28
CA ALA A 81 14.76 1.60 -8.01
C ALA A 81 15.33 0.19 -7.99
N GLU A 82 16.48 0.01 -7.35
CA GLU A 82 17.10 -1.31 -7.18
C GLU A 82 16.39 -2.13 -6.09
N ARG A 83 15.75 -1.45 -5.13
CA ARG A 83 15.15 -2.08 -3.96
C ARG A 83 13.77 -1.51 -3.68
N ALA A 84 12.91 -2.37 -3.14
CA ALA A 84 11.66 -1.95 -2.52
C ALA A 84 11.79 -2.05 -1.01
N GLY A 85 11.33 -1.03 -0.29
CA GLY A 85 11.22 -1.07 1.15
C GLY A 85 9.86 -1.60 1.59
N VAL A 86 9.84 -2.24 2.75
CA VAL A 86 8.61 -2.75 3.38
C VAL A 86 8.59 -2.33 4.84
N ILE A 87 7.45 -1.76 5.27
CA ILE A 87 7.24 -1.43 6.69
C ILE A 87 5.82 -1.85 7.07
N ILE A 88 5.68 -2.43 8.26
CA ILE A 88 4.40 -2.63 8.92
C ILE A 88 4.46 -1.87 10.23
N ALA A 89 3.73 -0.77 10.33
CA ALA A 89 3.70 0.07 11.53
C ALA A 89 2.39 -0.07 12.30
N GLY A 90 1.27 0.25 11.68
CA GLY A 90 -0.07 0.02 12.23
C GLY A 90 -0.47 0.89 13.41
N LEU A 91 0.23 1.99 13.66
CA LEU A 91 -0.04 2.83 14.83
C LEU A 91 -1.11 3.89 14.61
N GLU A 92 -1.43 4.22 13.35
CA GLU A 92 -2.39 5.28 13.02
C GLU A 92 -3.75 4.74 12.63
N VAL A 93 -3.80 3.70 11.78
CA VAL A 93 -5.04 3.10 11.31
C VAL A 93 -5.11 1.66 11.80
N PRO A 94 -6.15 1.27 12.57
CA PRO A 94 -6.29 -0.09 13.10
C PRO A 94 -6.80 -1.07 12.04
N HIS A 95 -6.14 -1.12 10.92
CA HIS A 95 -6.40 -1.99 9.79
C HIS A 95 -5.05 -2.30 9.15
N LEU A 96 -4.64 -3.56 9.20
CA LEU A 96 -3.34 -3.99 8.72
C LEU A 96 -3.05 -3.44 7.32
N HIS A 97 -1.90 -2.85 7.16
CA HIS A 97 -1.42 -2.40 5.87
C HIS A 97 0.10 -2.52 5.82
N VAL A 98 0.56 -3.03 4.69
CA VAL A 98 1.99 -3.17 4.42
C VAL A 98 2.39 -2.03 3.50
N HIS A 99 3.30 -1.18 3.98
CA HIS A 99 3.89 -0.12 3.19
C HIS A 99 4.92 -0.72 2.25
N VAL A 100 4.76 -0.50 0.94
CA VAL A 100 5.72 -0.94 -0.08
C VAL A 100 6.08 0.28 -0.92
N PHE A 101 7.36 0.57 -1.04
CA PHE A 101 7.82 1.79 -1.72
C PHE A 101 9.17 1.55 -2.39
N PRO A 102 9.44 2.26 -3.51
CA PRO A 102 10.78 2.22 -4.10
C PRO A 102 11.76 2.92 -3.17
N ALA A 103 12.86 2.25 -2.83
CA ALA A 103 13.83 2.75 -1.87
C ALA A 103 15.18 3.01 -2.54
N TYR A 104 15.72 4.20 -2.31
CA TYR A 104 16.99 4.65 -2.88
C TYR A 104 18.05 4.85 -1.80
N ASN A 105 17.62 5.22 -0.59
CA ASN A 105 18.48 5.52 0.56
C ASN A 105 17.82 5.03 1.84
N LEU A 106 18.61 4.81 2.88
CA LEU A 106 18.07 4.48 4.20
C LEU A 106 17.16 5.57 4.75
N THR A 107 17.42 6.84 4.39
CA THR A 107 16.57 7.97 4.80
C THR A 107 15.17 7.94 4.19
N ASP A 108 14.94 7.14 3.16
CA ASP A 108 13.60 6.95 2.60
C ASP A 108 12.67 6.16 3.53
N PHE A 109 13.26 5.40 4.46
CA PHE A 109 12.51 4.59 5.41
C PHE A 109 12.12 5.43 6.62
N GLY A 110 10.84 5.64 6.83
CA GLY A 110 10.32 6.34 7.99
C GLY A 110 9.29 7.38 7.64
N PHE A 111 8.48 7.74 8.64
CA PHE A 111 7.34 8.64 8.45
C PHE A 111 7.66 10.11 8.70
N ALA A 112 8.88 10.42 9.16
CA ALA A 112 9.28 11.79 9.47
C ALA A 112 9.41 12.68 8.23
N ASN A 113 9.73 12.10 7.08
CA ASN A 113 10.02 12.82 5.85
C ASN A 113 8.99 12.56 4.73
N VAL A 114 7.81 12.07 5.09
CA VAL A 114 6.76 11.84 4.09
C VAL A 114 6.29 13.16 3.47
N ASP A 115 5.90 13.10 2.20
CA ASP A 115 5.25 14.21 1.54
C ASP A 115 3.78 14.24 1.96
N ASN A 116 3.41 15.20 2.80
CA ASN A 116 2.04 15.33 3.32
C ASN A 116 1.09 16.01 2.34
N ASN A 117 1.60 16.49 1.21
CA ASN A 117 0.80 17.19 0.22
C ASN A 117 1.24 16.87 -1.21
N PRO A 118 1.20 15.59 -1.61
CA PRO A 118 1.56 15.23 -2.98
C PRO A 118 0.56 15.82 -3.96
N SER A 119 1.02 16.24 -5.13
CA SER A 119 0.10 16.75 -6.16
C SER A 119 -0.78 15.60 -6.69
N PRO A 120 -2.04 15.89 -7.06
CA PRO A 120 -2.88 14.88 -7.71
C PRO A 120 -2.23 14.28 -8.96
N LYS A 121 -1.53 15.11 -9.74
CA LYS A 121 -0.82 14.65 -10.93
C LYS A 121 0.28 13.63 -10.58
N SER A 122 1.07 13.88 -9.54
CA SER A 122 2.11 12.95 -9.10
C SER A 122 1.52 11.60 -8.69
N LEU A 123 0.39 11.61 -7.98
CA LEU A 123 -0.30 10.39 -7.59
C LEU A 123 -0.90 9.66 -8.79
N ASP A 124 -1.51 10.38 -9.72
CA ASP A 124 -2.06 9.80 -10.95
C ASP A 124 -0.97 9.19 -11.82
N ASP A 125 0.16 9.88 -11.98
CA ASP A 125 1.32 9.38 -12.72
C ASP A 125 1.86 8.10 -12.07
N ALA A 126 1.99 8.08 -10.76
CA ALA A 126 2.45 6.91 -10.02
C ALA A 126 1.50 5.72 -10.21
N GLN A 127 0.21 5.94 -10.10
CA GLN A 127 -0.79 4.90 -10.32
C GLN A 127 -0.66 4.30 -11.73
N ALA A 128 -0.56 5.14 -12.74
CA ALA A 128 -0.44 4.69 -14.13
C ALA A 128 0.83 3.88 -14.35
N LYS A 129 1.97 4.32 -13.81
CA LYS A 129 3.25 3.62 -13.95
C LYS A 129 3.25 2.26 -13.26
N ILE A 130 2.67 2.18 -12.06
CA ILE A 130 2.60 0.91 -11.32
C ILE A 130 1.68 -0.07 -12.04
N LYS A 131 0.52 0.38 -12.51
CA LYS A 131 -0.40 -0.46 -13.28
C LYS A 131 0.24 -0.98 -14.56
N ALA A 132 0.99 -0.16 -15.27
CA ALA A 132 1.73 -0.57 -16.46
C ALA A 132 2.79 -1.62 -16.12
N ALA A 133 3.54 -1.42 -15.04
CA ALA A 133 4.55 -2.38 -14.59
C ALA A 133 3.92 -3.72 -14.19
N LEU A 134 2.78 -3.70 -13.50
CA LEU A 134 2.05 -4.91 -13.14
C LEU A 134 1.59 -5.69 -14.38
N SER A 135 1.11 -5.00 -15.41
CA SER A 135 0.76 -5.63 -16.69
C SER A 135 1.93 -6.34 -17.34
N GLU A 136 3.12 -5.75 -17.27
CA GLU A 136 4.34 -6.33 -17.84
C GLU A 136 4.84 -7.54 -17.06
N LEU A 137 4.53 -7.61 -15.76
CA LEU A 137 4.93 -8.71 -14.88
C LEU A 137 3.94 -9.88 -14.90
N ALA A 138 2.77 -9.67 -15.45
CA ALA A 138 1.72 -10.71 -15.54
C ALA A 138 2.06 -11.78 -16.55
#